data_bde5848b054ef3fc0810f523776a86d8
#
_entry.id   bde5848b054ef3fc0810f523776a86d8
#
_cell.length_a   1.000
_cell.length_b   1.000
_cell.length_c   1.000
_cell.angle_alpha   90.00
_cell.angle_beta   90.00
_cell.angle_gamma   90.00
#
_symmetry.space_group_name_H-M   'P 1'
#
loop_
_entity.id
_entity.type
_entity.pdbx_description
1 polymer ?
#
loop_
_entity_poly.entity_id
_entity_poly.type
_entity_poly.pdbx_seq_one_letter_code
_entity_poly.pdbx_strand_id
1 'polypeptide(L)'
;MSMLRAIATITAALVIGLSALGGAATASSGGTGYPAGQCTAYVASQLPWIPSDWENADLWLIDARRSGFTTISGADVVAVHPGDVAVIAAGAQTRNGKASDDGHVGIVTAVDQSVGTVTLSSENWPEGDTQPRSLTFATSDIDGYIVPPAGAAMTT
;
A
#
# COMPACT_ATOMS: atom_id res chain seq x y z
N MET A 1 40.75 6.52 -75.00
CA MET A 1 39.43 5.88 -74.81
C MET A 1 39.50 5.04 -73.53
N SER A 2 39.18 5.64 -72.45
CA SER A 2 39.23 4.91 -71.12
C SER A 2 37.86 4.86 -70.57
N MET A 3 37.33 3.64 -70.36
CA MET A 3 36.06 3.36 -69.67
C MET A 3 36.28 3.37 -68.20
N LEU A 4 35.71 4.35 -67.51
CA LEU A 4 35.59 4.31 -66.02
C LEU A 4 34.41 3.45 -65.69
N ARG A 5 34.68 2.36 -64.92
CA ARG A 5 33.64 1.56 -64.29
C ARG A 5 33.32 2.16 -62.90
N ALA A 6 32.10 2.60 -62.71
CA ALA A 6 31.58 3.03 -61.45
C ALA A 6 31.22 1.79 -60.64
N ILE A 7 31.81 1.66 -59.44
CA ILE A 7 31.46 0.63 -58.44
C ILE A 7 30.42 1.27 -57.53
N ALA A 8 29.21 0.75 -57.59
CA ALA A 8 28.16 1.14 -56.63
C ALA A 8 28.33 0.33 -55.35
N THR A 9 28.65 1.02 -54.26
CA THR A 9 28.71 0.45 -52.91
C THR A 9 27.30 0.45 -52.31
N ILE A 10 26.73 -0.73 -52.13
CA ILE A 10 25.44 -0.88 -51.45
C ILE A 10 25.73 -0.95 -49.96
N THR A 11 25.36 0.12 -49.23
CA THR A 11 25.41 0.15 -47.77
C THR A 11 24.11 -0.43 -47.26
N ALA A 12 24.16 -1.68 -46.75
CA ALA A 12 23.02 -2.29 -46.05
C ALA A 12 22.91 -1.65 -44.66
N ALA A 13 21.87 -0.88 -44.45
CA ALA A 13 21.51 -0.39 -43.10
C ALA A 13 20.84 -1.52 -42.33
N LEU A 14 21.54 -2.01 -41.32
CA LEU A 14 21.01 -2.96 -40.34
C LEU A 14 20.10 -2.20 -39.38
N VAL A 15 18.79 -2.27 -39.58
CA VAL A 15 17.80 -1.78 -38.63
C VAL A 15 17.69 -2.80 -37.50
N ILE A 16 18.35 -2.55 -36.39
CA ILE A 16 18.14 -3.29 -35.15
C ILE A 16 16.81 -2.85 -34.55
N GLY A 17 15.76 -3.61 -34.78
CA GLY A 17 14.48 -3.44 -34.13
C GLY A 17 14.61 -3.71 -32.65
N LEU A 18 14.66 -2.66 -31.84
CA LEU A 18 14.56 -2.74 -30.37
C LEU A 18 13.11 -3.08 -30.05
N SER A 19 12.79 -4.36 -29.95
CA SER A 19 11.52 -4.82 -29.40
C SER A 19 11.51 -4.47 -27.91
N ALA A 20 10.81 -3.41 -27.56
CA ALA A 20 10.45 -3.14 -26.20
C ALA A 20 9.53 -4.28 -25.72
N LEU A 21 10.11 -5.27 -25.07
CA LEU A 21 9.39 -6.22 -24.23
C LEU A 21 8.79 -5.36 -23.10
N GLY A 22 7.55 -4.96 -23.28
CA GLY A 22 6.68 -4.51 -22.21
C GLY A 22 6.50 -5.68 -21.26
N GLY A 23 7.45 -5.85 -20.34
CA GLY A 23 7.26 -6.70 -19.19
C GLY A 23 6.12 -6.12 -18.41
N ALA A 24 4.94 -6.77 -18.44
CA ALA A 24 3.99 -6.63 -17.38
C ALA A 24 4.78 -6.90 -16.10
N ALA A 25 4.92 -5.87 -15.25
CA ALA A 25 5.42 -6.05 -13.92
C ALA A 25 4.42 -7.01 -13.25
N THR A 26 4.75 -8.30 -13.28
CA THR A 26 4.17 -9.23 -12.33
C THR A 26 4.55 -8.65 -10.98
N ALA A 27 3.56 -8.14 -10.24
CA ALA A 27 3.74 -7.82 -8.85
C ALA A 27 4.34 -9.08 -8.22
N SER A 28 5.67 -9.04 -8.05
CA SER A 28 6.37 -10.03 -7.27
C SER A 28 5.69 -9.96 -5.92
N SER A 29 5.08 -11.05 -5.49
CA SER A 29 4.73 -11.27 -4.10
C SER A 29 6.05 -11.37 -3.34
N GLY A 30 6.74 -10.27 -3.24
CA GLY A 30 7.87 -10.08 -2.35
C GLY A 30 7.29 -10.30 -0.97
N GLY A 31 7.75 -11.37 -0.29
CA GLY A 31 7.12 -11.91 0.87
C GLY A 31 6.96 -10.88 1.99
N THR A 32 5.79 -10.25 2.04
CA THR A 32 5.37 -9.40 3.16
C THR A 32 5.11 -10.21 4.42
N GLY A 33 5.09 -11.56 4.32
CA GLY A 33 4.67 -12.45 5.40
C GLY A 33 3.14 -12.61 5.50
N TYR A 34 2.38 -11.80 4.77
CA TYR A 34 0.91 -11.79 4.80
C TYR A 34 0.30 -12.39 3.53
N PRO A 35 -0.88 -13.06 3.63
CA PRO A 35 -1.57 -13.61 2.47
C PRO A 35 -1.89 -12.51 1.44
N ALA A 36 -1.61 -12.77 0.17
CA ALA A 36 -1.90 -11.83 -0.92
C ALA A 36 -3.40 -11.50 -1.00
N GLY A 37 -3.73 -10.26 -1.37
CA GLY A 37 -5.11 -9.78 -1.47
C GLY A 37 -5.75 -9.43 -0.12
N GLN A 38 -4.96 -9.39 0.96
CA GLN A 38 -5.40 -8.96 2.28
C GLN A 38 -4.94 -7.53 2.57
N CYS A 39 -5.69 -6.82 3.40
CA CYS A 39 -5.35 -5.46 3.84
C CYS A 39 -3.95 -5.40 4.48
N THR A 40 -3.57 -6.40 5.25
CA THR A 40 -2.25 -6.54 5.87
C THR A 40 -1.13 -6.65 4.83
N ALA A 41 -1.31 -7.49 3.79
CA ALA A 41 -0.36 -7.63 2.69
C ALA A 41 -0.20 -6.32 1.90
N TYR A 42 -1.31 -5.63 1.64
CA TYR A 42 -1.30 -4.33 0.96
C TYR A 42 -0.49 -3.31 1.76
N VAL A 43 -0.84 -3.10 3.04
CA VAL A 43 -0.15 -2.13 3.91
C VAL A 43 1.34 -2.45 4.03
N ALA A 44 1.71 -3.71 4.27
CA ALA A 44 3.10 -4.13 4.38
C ALA A 44 3.87 -3.98 3.05
N SER A 45 3.22 -4.11 1.89
CA SER A 45 3.84 -3.87 0.58
C SER A 45 4.17 -2.40 0.33
N GLN A 46 3.36 -1.49 0.87
CA GLN A 46 3.53 -0.05 0.73
C GLN A 46 4.46 0.54 1.80
N LEU A 47 4.56 -0.10 2.95
CA LEU A 47 5.28 0.38 4.13
C LEU A 47 6.32 -0.66 4.57
N PRO A 48 7.56 -0.59 4.02
CA PRO A 48 8.60 -1.59 4.29
C PRO A 48 9.05 -1.68 5.76
N TRP A 49 8.63 -0.75 6.60
CA TRP A 49 8.89 -0.76 8.04
C TRP A 49 7.91 -1.63 8.83
N ILE A 50 6.83 -2.12 8.21
CA ILE A 50 5.91 -3.08 8.85
C ILE A 50 6.60 -4.45 8.93
N PRO A 51 6.74 -5.04 10.13
CA PRO A 51 7.26 -6.39 10.28
C PRO A 51 6.38 -7.43 9.57
N SER A 52 6.99 -8.53 9.15
CA SER A 52 6.31 -9.58 8.39
C SER A 52 5.64 -10.66 9.27
N ASP A 53 5.71 -10.51 10.59
CA ASP A 53 5.33 -11.49 11.60
C ASP A 53 4.23 -10.99 12.56
N TRP A 54 3.63 -9.83 12.27
CA TRP A 54 2.45 -9.41 13.03
C TRP A 54 1.25 -10.28 12.67
N GLU A 55 0.34 -10.42 13.60
CA GLU A 55 -0.82 -11.28 13.48
C GLU A 55 -1.95 -10.67 12.61
N ASN A 56 -3.21 -11.00 12.89
CA ASN A 56 -4.38 -10.44 12.20
C ASN A 56 -4.47 -8.92 12.40
N ALA A 57 -5.16 -8.25 11.49
CA ALA A 57 -5.23 -6.78 11.44
C ALA A 57 -5.67 -6.14 12.76
N ASP A 58 -6.63 -6.73 13.48
CA ASP A 58 -7.14 -6.25 14.78
C ASP A 58 -6.08 -6.28 15.90
N LEU A 59 -5.04 -7.12 15.76
CA LEU A 59 -3.96 -7.26 16.73
C LEU A 59 -2.77 -6.31 16.45
N TRP A 60 -2.75 -5.62 15.33
CA TRP A 60 -1.61 -4.79 14.93
C TRP A 60 -1.25 -3.67 15.92
N LEU A 61 -2.22 -3.11 16.65
CA LEU A 61 -1.91 -2.14 17.71
C LEU A 61 -1.15 -2.78 18.87
N ILE A 62 -1.46 -4.02 19.19
CA ILE A 62 -0.76 -4.77 20.26
C ILE A 62 0.64 -5.13 19.80
N ASP A 63 0.77 -5.65 18.58
CA ASP A 63 2.05 -6.06 17.99
C ASP A 63 2.99 -4.88 17.79
N ALA A 64 2.44 -3.73 17.34
CA ALA A 64 3.19 -2.49 17.21
C ALA A 64 3.77 -2.04 18.57
N ARG A 65 2.97 -2.04 19.63
CA ARG A 65 3.45 -1.69 20.98
C ARG A 65 4.53 -2.65 21.47
N ARG A 66 4.35 -3.96 21.25
CA ARG A 66 5.34 -5.00 21.61
C ARG A 66 6.64 -4.82 20.84
N SER A 67 6.56 -4.37 19.59
CA SER A 67 7.71 -4.10 18.73
C SER A 67 8.33 -2.71 18.96
N GLY A 68 7.81 -1.92 19.90
CA GLY A 68 8.36 -0.60 20.26
C GLY A 68 7.91 0.56 19.37
N PHE A 69 6.88 0.35 18.53
CA PHE A 69 6.30 1.44 17.73
C PHE A 69 5.39 2.33 18.57
N THR A 70 5.33 3.61 18.21
CA THR A 70 4.37 4.55 18.78
C THR A 70 2.97 4.27 18.25
N THR A 71 1.98 4.25 19.14
CA THR A 71 0.57 4.13 18.76
C THR A 71 -0.23 5.30 19.31
N ILE A 72 -1.27 5.71 18.56
CA ILE A 72 -2.21 6.77 18.91
C ILE A 72 -3.58 6.12 19.12
N SER A 73 -4.34 6.58 20.11
CA SER A 73 -5.74 6.14 20.30
C SER A 73 -6.63 6.64 19.17
N GLY A 74 -7.61 5.87 18.75
CA GLY A 74 -8.58 6.28 17.74
C GLY A 74 -9.31 7.59 18.05
N ALA A 75 -9.45 7.91 19.34
CA ALA A 75 -10.06 9.17 19.78
C ALA A 75 -9.15 10.41 19.61
N ASP A 76 -7.82 10.24 19.46
CA ASP A 76 -6.85 11.35 19.38
C ASP A 76 -6.45 11.65 17.93
N VAL A 77 -7.43 12.09 17.15
CA VAL A 77 -7.25 12.41 15.72
C VAL A 77 -6.30 13.57 15.46
N VAL A 78 -6.05 14.43 16.46
CA VAL A 78 -5.17 15.61 16.29
C VAL A 78 -3.72 15.21 16.07
N ALA A 79 -3.31 14.08 16.62
CA ALA A 79 -1.96 13.53 16.48
C ALA A 79 -1.78 12.67 15.21
N VAL A 80 -2.84 12.41 14.45
CA VAL A 80 -2.82 11.53 13.28
C VAL A 80 -2.37 12.28 12.03
N HIS A 81 -1.51 11.66 11.24
CA HIS A 81 -0.97 12.22 10.01
C HIS A 81 -1.07 11.24 8.83
N PRO A 82 -1.09 11.74 7.58
CA PRO A 82 -0.89 10.89 6.41
C PRO A 82 0.40 10.06 6.54
N GLY A 83 0.29 8.77 6.25
CA GLY A 83 1.38 7.79 6.43
C GLY A 83 1.23 6.92 7.68
N ASP A 84 0.41 7.31 8.66
CA ASP A 84 0.07 6.45 9.77
C ASP A 84 -0.75 5.23 9.28
N VAL A 85 -0.72 4.14 10.02
CA VAL A 85 -1.57 2.98 9.75
C VAL A 85 -2.74 2.97 10.71
N ALA A 86 -3.96 3.09 10.17
CA ALA A 86 -5.19 2.96 10.94
C ALA A 86 -5.55 1.48 11.13
N VAL A 87 -6.03 1.15 12.31
CA VAL A 87 -6.53 -0.17 12.68
C VAL A 87 -8.00 -0.09 13.04
N ILE A 88 -8.81 -0.95 12.43
CA ILE A 88 -10.24 -1.11 12.69
C ILE A 88 -10.45 -2.47 13.37
N ALA A 89 -11.10 -2.47 14.52
CA ALA A 89 -11.33 -3.68 15.31
C ALA A 89 -12.12 -4.75 14.53
N ALA A 90 -11.90 -6.01 14.92
CA ALA A 90 -12.63 -7.17 14.41
C ALA A 90 -14.15 -6.96 14.51
N GLY A 91 -14.86 -7.19 13.43
CA GLY A 91 -16.32 -7.11 13.38
C GLY A 91 -16.92 -5.71 13.57
N ALA A 92 -16.10 -4.64 13.62
CA ALA A 92 -16.59 -3.27 13.82
C ALA A 92 -17.56 -2.83 12.72
N GLN A 93 -18.64 -2.17 13.11
CA GLN A 93 -19.60 -1.57 12.18
C GLN A 93 -19.15 -0.16 11.85
N THR A 94 -18.95 0.12 10.57
CA THR A 94 -18.55 1.44 10.08
C THR A 94 -19.58 1.96 9.07
N ARG A 95 -19.46 3.23 8.66
CA ARG A 95 -20.26 3.77 7.57
C ARG A 95 -20.03 3.08 6.22
N ASN A 96 -18.88 2.42 6.06
CA ASN A 96 -18.50 1.74 4.83
C ASN A 96 -18.80 0.22 4.87
N GLY A 97 -19.46 -0.26 5.89
CA GLY A 97 -19.77 -1.67 6.10
C GLY A 97 -19.12 -2.26 7.35
N LYS A 98 -19.27 -3.56 7.52
CA LYS A 98 -18.69 -4.31 8.64
C LYS A 98 -17.24 -4.71 8.31
N ALA A 99 -16.32 -4.53 9.26
CA ALA A 99 -14.99 -5.12 9.20
C ALA A 99 -15.08 -6.65 9.33
N SER A 100 -14.10 -7.37 8.76
CA SER A 100 -13.99 -8.82 8.92
C SER A 100 -13.79 -9.21 10.38
N ASP A 101 -13.88 -10.49 10.66
CA ASP A 101 -13.65 -11.00 12.02
C ASP A 101 -12.14 -10.98 12.41
N ASP A 102 -11.26 -10.68 11.45
CA ASP A 102 -9.83 -10.43 11.64
C ASP A 102 -9.48 -8.93 11.72
N GLY A 103 -10.49 -8.05 11.70
CA GLY A 103 -10.31 -6.60 11.67
C GLY A 103 -9.90 -6.07 10.30
N HIS A 104 -9.38 -4.83 10.27
CA HIS A 104 -8.90 -4.21 9.04
C HIS A 104 -7.80 -3.20 9.32
N VAL A 105 -6.90 -3.02 8.35
CA VAL A 105 -5.85 -2.01 8.38
C VAL A 105 -5.81 -1.24 7.05
N GLY A 106 -5.43 0.04 7.15
CA GLY A 106 -5.25 0.90 5.98
C GLY A 106 -4.28 2.03 6.27
N ILE A 107 -3.66 2.56 5.22
CA ILE A 107 -2.74 3.69 5.29
C ILE A 107 -3.55 4.98 5.29
N VAL A 108 -3.35 5.84 6.27
CA VAL A 108 -3.96 7.17 6.31
C VAL A 108 -3.41 8.01 5.16
N THR A 109 -4.29 8.51 4.31
CA THR A 109 -3.94 9.39 3.17
C THR A 109 -4.42 10.83 3.38
N ALA A 110 -5.46 11.03 4.19
CA ALA A 110 -5.94 12.36 4.57
C ALA A 110 -6.62 12.31 5.94
N VAL A 111 -6.58 13.45 6.65
CA VAL A 111 -7.24 13.64 7.94
C VAL A 111 -8.05 14.95 7.85
N ASP A 112 -9.33 14.87 8.16
CA ASP A 112 -10.18 16.05 8.34
C ASP A 112 -10.64 16.13 9.80
N GLN A 113 -9.89 16.91 10.57
CA GLN A 113 -10.16 17.10 11.99
C GLN A 113 -11.46 17.85 12.24
N SER A 114 -11.89 18.70 11.30
CA SER A 114 -13.08 19.56 11.46
C SER A 114 -14.38 18.76 11.45
N VAL A 115 -14.41 17.64 10.74
CA VAL A 115 -15.56 16.73 10.65
C VAL A 115 -15.30 15.35 11.26
N GLY A 116 -14.11 15.14 11.81
CA GLY A 116 -13.71 13.91 12.49
C GLY A 116 -13.66 12.71 11.55
N THR A 117 -12.96 12.85 10.42
CA THR A 117 -12.80 11.75 9.46
C THR A 117 -11.36 11.54 9.04
N VAL A 118 -11.06 10.29 8.65
CA VAL A 118 -9.80 9.89 8.03
C VAL A 118 -10.08 9.17 6.73
N THR A 119 -9.25 9.41 5.72
CA THR A 119 -9.28 8.65 4.47
C THR A 119 -8.16 7.63 4.48
N LEU A 120 -8.51 6.38 4.21
CA LEU A 120 -7.58 5.25 4.20
C LEU A 120 -7.43 4.70 2.79
N SER A 121 -6.20 4.35 2.42
CA SER A 121 -5.90 3.48 1.28
C SER A 121 -5.69 2.06 1.79
N SER A 122 -6.45 1.09 1.25
CA SER A 122 -6.38 -0.32 1.67
C SER A 122 -6.89 -1.25 0.58
N GLU A 123 -6.64 -2.54 0.71
CA GLU A 123 -7.28 -3.63 -0.04
C GLU A 123 -8.25 -4.41 0.85
N ASN A 124 -9.04 -5.28 0.24
CA ASN A 124 -9.97 -6.18 0.91
C ASN A 124 -11.08 -5.46 1.70
N TRP A 125 -11.54 -4.33 1.19
CA TRP A 125 -12.74 -3.66 1.71
C TRP A 125 -13.69 -3.24 0.56
N PRO A 126 -14.91 -3.84 0.48
CA PRO A 126 -15.41 -4.92 1.34
C PRO A 126 -14.59 -6.21 1.17
N GLU A 127 -14.75 -7.14 2.11
CA GLU A 127 -14.05 -8.42 2.09
C GLU A 127 -14.19 -9.13 0.74
N GLY A 128 -13.06 -9.60 0.21
CA GLY A 128 -12.95 -10.22 -1.13
C GLY A 128 -12.61 -9.24 -2.26
N ASP A 129 -12.60 -7.93 -2.03
CA ASP A 129 -12.15 -6.95 -3.02
C ASP A 129 -10.63 -6.75 -2.96
N THR A 130 -9.93 -7.34 -3.91
CA THR A 130 -8.45 -7.30 -3.98
C THR A 130 -7.90 -6.09 -4.73
N GLN A 131 -8.73 -5.08 -4.98
CA GLN A 131 -8.25 -3.84 -5.59
C GLN A 131 -8.05 -2.77 -4.52
N PRO A 132 -6.93 -2.03 -4.56
CA PRO A 132 -6.71 -0.90 -3.65
C PRO A 132 -7.84 0.12 -3.76
N ARG A 133 -8.38 0.52 -2.63
CA ARG A 133 -9.44 1.54 -2.54
C ARG A 133 -9.07 2.64 -1.57
N SER A 134 -9.61 3.82 -1.84
CA SER A 134 -9.56 4.95 -0.92
C SER A 134 -10.94 5.19 -0.34
N LEU A 135 -11.09 5.02 0.97
CA LEU A 135 -12.36 5.12 1.68
C LEU A 135 -12.23 6.04 2.89
N THR A 136 -13.27 6.85 3.13
CA THR A 136 -13.31 7.77 4.26
C THR A 136 -14.13 7.17 5.41
N PHE A 137 -13.52 7.08 6.59
CA PHE A 137 -14.10 6.56 7.82
C PHE A 137 -14.31 7.70 8.82
N ALA A 138 -15.25 7.54 9.74
CA ALA A 138 -15.29 8.37 10.94
C ALA A 138 -14.11 7.99 11.86
N THR A 139 -13.54 8.93 12.57
CA THR A 139 -12.47 8.63 13.54
C THR A 139 -12.95 7.70 14.65
N SER A 140 -14.24 7.73 14.96
CA SER A 140 -14.88 6.80 15.90
C SER A 140 -14.93 5.34 15.42
N ASP A 141 -14.72 5.11 14.11
CA ASP A 141 -14.67 3.76 13.53
C ASP A 141 -13.26 3.15 13.66
N ILE A 142 -12.26 3.94 14.06
CA ILE A 142 -10.86 3.56 14.16
C ILE A 142 -10.50 3.25 15.62
N ASP A 143 -9.93 2.08 15.85
CA ASP A 143 -9.47 1.66 17.19
C ASP A 143 -8.18 2.38 17.60
N GLY A 144 -7.30 2.61 16.64
CA GLY A 144 -6.07 3.37 16.84
C GLY A 144 -5.21 3.46 15.60
N TYR A 145 -4.06 4.11 15.76
CA TYR A 145 -3.11 4.32 14.67
C TYR A 145 -1.71 3.91 15.10
N ILE A 146 -0.91 3.45 14.14
CA ILE A 146 0.50 3.13 14.30
C ILE A 146 1.31 4.18 13.56
N VAL A 147 2.22 4.83 14.29
CA VAL A 147 3.05 5.91 13.74
C VAL A 147 4.29 5.34 13.09
N PRO A 148 4.65 5.75 11.86
CA PRO A 148 5.89 5.37 11.22
C PRO A 148 7.10 5.71 12.10
N PRO A 149 8.14 4.87 12.14
CA PRO A 149 9.38 5.24 12.81
C PRO A 149 10.03 6.45 12.13
N ALA A 150 10.77 7.25 12.90
CA ALA A 150 11.42 8.44 12.38
C ALA A 150 12.32 8.09 11.18
N GLY A 151 12.12 8.79 10.07
CA GLY A 151 12.86 8.56 8.82
C GLY A 151 12.33 7.43 7.95
N ALA A 152 11.22 6.79 8.31
CA ALA A 152 10.56 5.82 7.44
C ALA A 152 10.03 6.52 6.17
N ALA A 153 10.40 5.99 5.01
CA ALA A 153 9.86 6.43 3.73
C ALA A 153 8.64 5.57 3.35
N MET A 154 7.62 6.20 2.76
CA MET A 154 6.61 5.46 2.00
C MET A 154 7.22 5.05 0.66
N THR A 155 6.92 3.86 0.19
CA THR A 155 7.28 3.45 -1.18
C THR A 155 6.44 4.29 -2.14
N THR A 156 7.07 5.14 -2.95
CA THR A 156 6.43 5.97 -4.00
C THR A 156 6.30 5.20 -5.29
#